data_d9cb269b4ec98b84c75da3c1b4c4244f
#
_entry.id   d9cb269b4ec98b84c75da3c1b4c4244f
#
_cell.length_a   1.000
_cell.length_b   1.000
_cell.length_c   1.000
_cell.angle_alpha   90.00
_cell.angle_beta   90.00
_cell.angle_gamma   90.00
#
_symmetry.space_group_name_H-M   'P 1'
#
loop_
_entity.id
_entity.type
_entity.pdbx_description
1 polymer ?
#
loop_
_entity_poly.entity_id
_entity_poly.type
_entity_poly.pdbx_seq_one_letter_code
_entity_poly.pdbx_strand_id
1 'polypeptide(L)'
;MNTTVESTATRSFLAVLLVGVVAGVLAGIAMLVTMGILRLAFGWPTPTELIFDRLFPFLTVEFFISSLVKAGGYTPLKLQGVYGALAGQVAVAAIGGVIYSWYLNRLQRRQHWDNADDGIIDARGWRLIVPGVLVATVLFVILLWPTLITNYHGLPPARARIVASLEMLISFSVCGLGIMFFHALLSVRSAKQSIASPGVRTTGRRRFLALAIGAALAVALNGLLRRLYRIGTFSYDGRQYSGPGVQKITPIRPRDEFYQVSKNLIDPMIVRDSWRLDIVGQVENPQVYSFADIAAMPTVEQETTLLCISYGVGSGLCSNAIWKGVPLPRLLAQVKPKPNVTTVLFRAADGYYETFRFEKAMEPTTLVAHEMNGEPLPQGHGFPLRLIVPGLYGEKNPKWLTRIELLDEADGRLHRRHGCGFYKQQGWGRLGDAIPTHSRFDAPQVAGNHFAQPFILGKTAELRGMAFGGDRGISKVEISTDDGHTWEVAEISQPGTKISWSLWRYEWTPKQAGESQLVVRATDGEGKLQISEYRDQVPDGATGLHYVRANVVAS
;
A
#
# COMPACT_ATOMS: atom_id res chain seq x y z
N MET A 1 41.90 35.41 -55.16
CA MET A 1 41.80 35.24 -53.70
C MET A 1 40.32 35.23 -53.30
N ASN A 2 39.68 34.08 -53.27
CA ASN A 2 38.34 33.91 -52.81
C ASN A 2 38.39 33.06 -51.53
N THR A 3 38.36 33.70 -50.39
CA THR A 3 38.22 33.06 -49.11
C THR A 3 36.72 32.72 -48.90
N THR A 4 36.33 31.52 -49.24
CA THR A 4 35.03 30.95 -48.82
C THR A 4 35.14 30.68 -47.31
N VAL A 5 34.52 31.56 -46.53
CA VAL A 5 34.26 31.31 -45.09
C VAL A 5 33.25 30.18 -45.00
N GLU A 6 33.72 28.94 -44.72
CA GLU A 6 32.87 27.83 -44.30
C GLU A 6 32.19 28.20 -42.99
N SER A 7 30.94 28.59 -43.07
CA SER A 7 30.09 28.74 -41.88
C SER A 7 29.76 27.36 -41.34
N THR A 8 30.55 26.93 -40.35
CA THR A 8 30.17 25.81 -39.47
C THR A 8 28.94 26.22 -38.69
N ALA A 9 27.77 25.80 -39.12
CA ALA A 9 26.51 26.07 -38.43
C ALA A 9 26.56 25.40 -37.04
N THR A 10 27.04 26.15 -36.05
CA THR A 10 26.97 25.76 -34.64
C THR A 10 25.51 25.62 -34.28
N ARG A 11 25.09 24.39 -33.89
CA ARG A 11 23.73 24.17 -33.33
C ARG A 11 23.51 25.17 -32.21
N SER A 12 22.35 25.86 -32.24
CA SER A 12 21.98 26.75 -31.16
C SER A 12 21.93 25.94 -29.86
N PHE A 13 22.35 26.52 -28.75
CA PHE A 13 22.27 25.90 -27.42
C PHE A 13 20.87 25.34 -27.14
N LEU A 14 19.84 26.09 -27.54
CA LEU A 14 18.43 25.69 -27.39
C LEU A 14 18.10 24.38 -28.14
N ALA A 15 18.64 24.19 -29.35
CA ALA A 15 18.40 22.95 -30.10
C ALA A 15 19.05 21.73 -29.42
N VAL A 16 20.23 21.88 -28.84
CA VAL A 16 20.91 20.83 -28.06
C VAL A 16 20.11 20.47 -26.82
N LEU A 17 19.62 21.49 -26.09
CA LEU A 17 18.80 21.32 -24.91
C LEU A 17 17.47 20.61 -25.24
N LEU A 18 16.74 21.06 -26.26
CA LEU A 18 15.46 20.46 -26.67
C LEU A 18 15.61 19.00 -27.09
N VAL A 19 16.61 18.67 -27.89
CA VAL A 19 16.89 17.30 -28.29
C VAL A 19 17.19 16.42 -27.07
N GLY A 20 17.98 16.93 -26.12
CA GLY A 20 18.30 16.23 -24.89
C GLY A 20 17.07 16.00 -24.02
N VAL A 21 16.24 17.02 -23.79
CA VAL A 21 15.00 16.89 -23.00
C VAL A 21 14.07 15.86 -23.62
N VAL A 22 13.77 15.97 -24.91
CA VAL A 22 12.84 15.05 -25.59
C VAL A 22 13.38 13.62 -25.58
N ALA A 23 14.67 13.43 -25.86
CA ALA A 23 15.29 12.10 -25.81
C ALA A 23 15.21 11.49 -24.40
N GLY A 24 15.48 12.29 -23.37
CA GLY A 24 15.40 11.85 -21.99
C GLY A 24 13.98 11.54 -21.53
N VAL A 25 12.99 12.36 -21.91
CA VAL A 25 11.57 12.09 -21.60
C VAL A 25 11.11 10.76 -22.24
N LEU A 26 11.40 10.54 -23.53
CA LEU A 26 11.04 9.29 -24.21
C LEU A 26 11.74 8.07 -23.58
N ALA A 27 12.99 8.20 -23.20
CA ALA A 27 13.74 7.17 -22.50
C ALA A 27 13.18 6.90 -21.11
N GLY A 28 12.79 7.94 -20.37
CA GLY A 28 12.13 7.82 -19.07
C GLY A 28 10.80 7.09 -19.18
N ILE A 29 9.99 7.38 -20.19
CA ILE A 29 8.74 6.64 -20.44
C ILE A 29 9.04 5.17 -20.75
N ALA A 30 10.04 4.86 -21.58
CA ALA A 30 10.45 3.48 -21.85
C ALA A 30 10.90 2.74 -20.57
N MET A 31 11.65 3.41 -19.70
CA MET A 31 12.03 2.91 -18.38
C MET A 31 10.81 2.57 -17.54
N LEU A 32 9.84 3.49 -17.42
CA LEU A 32 8.61 3.26 -16.65
C LEU A 32 7.77 2.09 -17.22
N VAL A 33 7.70 1.95 -18.54
CA VAL A 33 7.05 0.79 -19.18
C VAL A 33 7.77 -0.50 -18.79
N THR A 34 9.10 -0.51 -18.79
CA THR A 34 9.91 -1.66 -18.38
C THR A 34 9.65 -2.03 -16.91
N MET A 35 9.69 -1.05 -16.00
CA MET A 35 9.36 -1.24 -14.58
C MET A 35 7.97 -1.85 -14.40
N GLY A 36 6.97 -1.31 -15.10
CA GLY A 36 5.60 -1.82 -15.04
C GLY A 36 5.46 -3.26 -15.55
N ILE A 37 6.17 -3.62 -16.62
CA ILE A 37 6.22 -4.99 -17.15
C ILE A 37 6.88 -5.93 -16.13
N LEU A 38 8.05 -5.56 -15.60
CA LEU A 38 8.77 -6.38 -14.61
C LEU A 38 7.91 -6.59 -13.35
N ARG A 39 7.19 -5.56 -12.91
CA ARG A 39 6.26 -5.65 -11.77
C ARG A 39 5.09 -6.59 -12.05
N LEU A 40 4.44 -6.49 -13.21
CA LEU A 40 3.28 -7.30 -13.56
C LEU A 40 3.63 -8.75 -13.91
N ALA A 41 4.75 -8.98 -14.61
CA ALA A 41 5.13 -10.30 -15.07
C ALA A 41 5.87 -11.12 -14.00
N PHE A 42 6.73 -10.46 -13.23
CA PHE A 42 7.63 -11.12 -12.28
C PHE A 42 7.40 -10.70 -10.82
N GLY A 43 6.51 -9.74 -10.56
CA GLY A 43 6.24 -9.21 -9.22
C GLY A 43 7.43 -8.47 -8.59
N TRP A 44 8.43 -8.08 -9.36
CA TRP A 44 9.61 -7.38 -8.85
C TRP A 44 9.24 -5.99 -8.34
N PRO A 45 9.73 -5.57 -7.16
CA PRO A 45 9.39 -4.26 -6.60
C PRO A 45 10.00 -3.16 -7.46
N THR A 46 9.18 -2.17 -7.83
CA THR A 46 9.68 -1.02 -8.58
C THR A 46 10.51 -0.08 -7.69
N PRO A 47 11.48 0.69 -8.25
CA PRO A 47 12.17 1.73 -7.51
C PRO A 47 11.21 2.72 -6.83
N THR A 48 10.05 3.01 -7.44
CA THR A 48 9.00 3.86 -6.85
C THR A 48 8.50 3.27 -5.52
N GLU A 49 8.13 1.99 -5.48
CA GLU A 49 7.68 1.30 -4.27
C GLU A 49 8.76 1.32 -3.18
N LEU A 50 10.00 1.01 -3.55
CA LEU A 50 11.15 1.00 -2.63
C LEU A 50 11.49 2.38 -2.07
N ILE A 51 11.36 3.44 -2.87
CA ILE A 51 11.52 4.84 -2.41
C ILE A 51 10.44 5.18 -1.39
N PHE A 52 9.18 4.84 -1.65
CA PHE A 52 8.10 5.05 -0.68
C PHE A 52 8.37 4.31 0.62
N ASP A 53 8.71 3.02 0.56
CA ASP A 53 9.05 2.23 1.74
C ASP A 53 10.25 2.81 2.50
N ARG A 54 11.19 3.46 1.81
CA ARG A 54 12.36 4.11 2.42
C ARG A 54 12.02 5.44 3.08
N LEU A 55 11.12 6.21 2.48
CA LEU A 55 10.73 7.54 2.96
C LEU A 55 9.67 7.47 4.05
N PHE A 56 8.79 6.48 4.01
CA PHE A 56 7.66 6.38 4.92
C PHE A 56 8.04 6.47 6.41
N PRO A 57 9.12 5.84 6.92
CA PRO A 57 9.54 5.95 8.32
C PRO A 57 9.95 7.36 8.78
N PHE A 58 10.17 8.28 7.85
CA PHE A 58 10.53 9.67 8.16
C PHE A 58 9.32 10.62 8.16
N LEU A 59 8.14 10.13 7.77
CA LEU A 59 6.92 10.92 7.80
C LEU A 59 6.36 10.97 9.22
N THR A 60 6.24 12.16 9.80
CA THR A 60 5.57 12.32 11.11
C THR A 60 4.06 12.20 10.95
N VAL A 61 3.37 11.84 12.04
CA VAL A 61 1.90 11.74 12.07
C VAL A 61 1.25 13.06 11.66
N GLU A 62 1.74 14.19 12.19
CA GLU A 62 1.21 15.51 11.91
C GLU A 62 1.35 15.87 10.43
N PHE A 63 2.51 15.58 9.83
CA PHE A 63 2.74 15.78 8.40
C PHE A 63 1.81 14.90 7.56
N PHE A 64 1.65 13.63 7.93
CA PHE A 64 0.78 12.70 7.22
C PHE A 64 -0.68 13.15 7.28
N ILE A 65 -1.20 13.50 8.47
CA ILE A 65 -2.57 13.97 8.65
C ILE A 65 -2.83 15.26 7.89
N SER A 66 -1.92 16.25 8.02
CA SER A 66 -2.06 17.53 7.30
C SER A 66 -2.06 17.31 5.78
N SER A 67 -1.26 16.37 5.29
CA SER A 67 -1.21 16.01 3.87
C SER A 67 -2.49 15.28 3.44
N LEU A 68 -3.03 14.41 4.29
CA LEU A 68 -4.28 13.68 4.07
C LEU A 68 -5.47 14.64 3.91
N VAL A 69 -5.58 15.62 4.82
CA VAL A 69 -6.63 16.65 4.78
C VAL A 69 -6.49 17.50 3.53
N LYS A 70 -5.29 18.00 3.23
CA LYS A 70 -5.03 18.82 2.03
C LYS A 70 -5.31 18.09 0.72
N ALA A 71 -5.01 16.81 0.66
CA ALA A 71 -5.26 15.98 -0.52
C ALA A 71 -6.74 15.58 -0.69
N GLY A 72 -7.58 15.76 0.34
CA GLY A 72 -8.98 15.33 0.32
C GLY A 72 -9.18 13.83 0.53
N GLY A 73 -8.26 13.18 1.26
CA GLY A 73 -8.34 11.78 1.64
C GLY A 73 -7.11 10.95 1.26
N TYR A 74 -7.09 9.71 1.70
CA TYR A 74 -5.94 8.82 1.53
C TYR A 74 -5.68 8.45 0.06
N THR A 75 -6.72 8.11 -0.70
CA THR A 75 -6.57 7.75 -2.12
C THR A 75 -6.00 8.89 -2.97
N PRO A 76 -6.52 10.13 -2.88
CA PRO A 76 -5.90 11.26 -3.58
C PRO A 76 -4.45 11.50 -3.17
N LEU A 77 -4.12 11.43 -1.87
CA LEU A 77 -2.75 11.58 -1.39
C LEU A 77 -1.81 10.54 -1.98
N LYS A 78 -2.23 9.28 -1.96
CA LYS A 78 -1.46 8.15 -2.51
C LYS A 78 -1.23 8.30 -4.02
N LEU A 79 -2.27 8.69 -4.77
CA LEU A 79 -2.16 8.94 -6.21
C LEU A 79 -1.23 10.12 -6.53
N GLN A 80 -1.33 11.23 -5.79
CA GLN A 80 -0.42 12.38 -5.95
C GLN A 80 1.03 11.95 -5.72
N GLY A 81 1.30 11.16 -4.68
CA GLY A 81 2.62 10.60 -4.42
C GLY A 81 3.15 9.75 -5.58
N VAL A 82 2.32 8.84 -6.10
CA VAL A 82 2.68 7.98 -7.25
C VAL A 82 2.99 8.80 -8.49
N TYR A 83 2.08 9.69 -8.89
CA TYR A 83 2.28 10.51 -10.09
C TYR A 83 3.48 11.45 -9.92
N GLY A 84 3.69 12.00 -8.72
CA GLY A 84 4.87 12.82 -8.41
C GLY A 84 6.18 12.03 -8.56
N ALA A 85 6.23 10.80 -8.06
CA ALA A 85 7.40 9.94 -8.20
C ALA A 85 7.67 9.53 -9.65
N LEU A 86 6.63 9.17 -10.42
CA LEU A 86 6.77 8.84 -11.84
C LEU A 86 7.24 10.06 -12.65
N ALA A 87 6.65 11.23 -12.42
CA ALA A 87 7.07 12.47 -13.06
C ALA A 87 8.51 12.86 -12.69
N GLY A 88 8.89 12.68 -11.42
CA GLY A 88 10.27 12.88 -10.95
C GLY A 88 11.28 11.99 -11.67
N GLN A 89 10.97 10.72 -11.88
CA GLN A 89 11.82 9.79 -12.62
C GLN A 89 11.99 10.21 -14.08
N VAL A 90 10.90 10.65 -14.74
CA VAL A 90 10.97 11.17 -16.12
C VAL A 90 11.77 12.47 -16.16
N ALA A 91 11.63 13.36 -15.17
CA ALA A 91 12.42 14.59 -15.09
C ALA A 91 13.92 14.31 -14.92
N VAL A 92 14.30 13.35 -14.08
CA VAL A 92 15.70 12.90 -13.94
C VAL A 92 16.23 12.32 -15.26
N ALA A 93 15.44 11.53 -15.97
CA ALA A 93 15.78 11.01 -17.29
C ALA A 93 15.96 12.15 -18.31
N ALA A 94 15.11 13.19 -18.27
CA ALA A 94 15.24 14.38 -19.11
C ALA A 94 16.55 15.14 -18.85
N ILE A 95 16.93 15.32 -17.58
CA ILE A 95 18.22 15.91 -17.18
C ILE A 95 19.37 15.06 -17.72
N GLY A 96 19.31 13.73 -17.59
CA GLY A 96 20.28 12.80 -18.17
C GLY A 96 20.43 12.96 -19.69
N GLY A 97 19.29 13.11 -20.39
CA GLY A 97 19.28 13.39 -21.83
C GLY A 97 19.94 14.72 -22.21
N VAL A 98 19.73 15.77 -21.40
CA VAL A 98 20.38 17.09 -21.57
C VAL A 98 21.90 16.95 -21.40
N ILE A 99 22.33 16.29 -20.32
CA ILE A 99 23.76 16.04 -20.03
C ILE A 99 24.40 15.27 -21.19
N TYR A 100 23.74 14.23 -21.68
CA TYR A 100 24.20 13.42 -22.81
C TYR A 100 24.32 14.26 -24.09
N SER A 101 23.29 15.02 -24.43
CA SER A 101 23.27 15.90 -25.62
C SER A 101 24.37 16.96 -25.56
N TRP A 102 24.55 17.59 -24.37
CA TRP A 102 25.62 18.56 -24.12
C TRP A 102 27.02 17.93 -24.24
N TYR A 103 27.22 16.74 -23.66
CA TYR A 103 28.46 15.99 -23.73
C TYR A 103 28.87 15.72 -25.17
N LEU A 104 27.98 15.16 -25.98
CA LEU A 104 28.26 14.90 -27.40
C LEU A 104 28.54 16.19 -28.19
N ASN A 105 27.76 17.24 -27.97
CA ASN A 105 27.97 18.55 -28.60
C ASN A 105 29.35 19.14 -28.23
N ARG A 106 29.78 18.99 -26.97
CA ARG A 106 31.12 19.43 -26.53
C ARG A 106 32.25 18.66 -27.21
N LEU A 107 32.09 17.35 -27.37
CA LEU A 107 33.05 16.51 -28.09
C LEU A 107 33.14 16.91 -29.56
N GLN A 108 32.01 17.17 -30.21
CA GLN A 108 31.96 17.62 -31.61
C GLN A 108 32.66 18.97 -31.83
N ARG A 109 32.57 19.90 -30.86
CA ARG A 109 33.24 21.21 -30.92
C ARG A 109 34.76 21.14 -30.71
N ARG A 110 35.27 20.15 -29.97
CA ARG A 110 36.72 20.03 -29.63
C ARG A 110 37.56 19.33 -30.70
N GLN A 111 36.92 18.54 -31.56
CA GLN A 111 37.61 17.82 -32.62
C GLN A 111 37.09 18.33 -33.95
N HIS A 112 38.01 18.87 -34.81
CA HIS A 112 37.73 19.10 -36.24
C HIS A 112 37.51 17.73 -36.89
N TRP A 113 36.26 17.40 -37.12
CA TRP A 113 35.79 16.04 -37.37
C TRP A 113 35.73 15.72 -38.83
N ASP A 114 36.60 14.86 -39.33
CA ASP A 114 36.64 14.40 -40.72
C ASP A 114 36.09 12.97 -40.92
N ASN A 115 35.86 12.17 -39.90
CA ASN A 115 35.38 10.80 -40.07
C ASN A 115 33.98 10.62 -39.48
N ALA A 116 32.98 10.54 -40.36
CA ALA A 116 31.65 10.11 -40.04
C ALA A 116 31.66 8.60 -39.77
N ASP A 117 31.49 8.23 -38.50
CA ASP A 117 31.13 6.86 -38.11
C ASP A 117 29.67 6.65 -38.59
N ASP A 118 29.45 5.73 -39.50
CA ASP A 118 28.14 5.50 -40.16
C ASP A 118 27.10 4.83 -39.25
N GLY A 119 27.47 4.55 -37.97
CA GLY A 119 26.59 3.96 -36.98
C GLY A 119 25.41 4.86 -36.61
N ILE A 120 24.23 4.28 -36.34
CA ILE A 120 23.04 5.00 -35.87
C ILE A 120 23.33 5.63 -34.50
N ILE A 121 24.11 4.97 -33.65
CA ILE A 121 24.48 5.39 -32.28
C ILE A 121 25.94 5.81 -32.27
N ASP A 122 26.24 6.99 -31.68
CA ASP A 122 27.62 7.45 -31.49
C ASP A 122 28.33 6.59 -30.44
N ALA A 123 29.36 5.84 -30.84
CA ALA A 123 30.13 4.93 -29.99
C ALA A 123 30.72 5.62 -28.72
N ARG A 124 30.94 6.94 -28.76
CA ARG A 124 31.43 7.73 -27.63
C ARG A 124 30.39 7.93 -26.54
N GLY A 125 29.10 7.87 -26.87
CA GLY A 125 28.02 7.92 -25.94
C GLY A 125 28.10 6.84 -24.86
N TRP A 126 28.66 5.67 -25.17
CA TRP A 126 28.89 4.59 -24.20
C TRP A 126 29.80 4.98 -23.04
N ARG A 127 30.78 5.87 -23.30
CA ARG A 127 31.70 6.37 -22.25
C ARG A 127 31.02 7.17 -21.15
N LEU A 128 29.85 7.71 -21.43
CA LEU A 128 29.04 8.42 -20.44
C LEU A 128 27.93 7.52 -19.88
N ILE A 129 27.22 6.79 -20.75
CA ILE A 129 26.03 6.03 -20.36
C ILE A 129 26.38 4.83 -19.47
N VAL A 130 27.39 4.04 -19.80
CA VAL A 130 27.75 2.85 -19.00
C VAL A 130 28.15 3.24 -17.57
N PRO A 131 29.11 4.15 -17.36
CA PRO A 131 29.42 4.59 -15.99
C PRO A 131 28.24 5.26 -15.30
N GLY A 132 27.42 6.05 -16.02
CA GLY A 132 26.24 6.71 -15.48
C GLY A 132 25.20 5.71 -14.96
N VAL A 133 24.90 4.66 -15.72
CA VAL A 133 23.98 3.59 -15.31
C VAL A 133 24.52 2.82 -14.10
N LEU A 134 25.82 2.48 -14.11
CA LEU A 134 26.44 1.76 -12.99
C LEU A 134 26.44 2.62 -11.72
N VAL A 135 26.83 3.89 -11.82
CA VAL A 135 26.83 4.82 -10.68
C VAL A 135 25.41 5.01 -10.15
N ALA A 136 24.43 5.23 -11.03
CA ALA A 136 23.03 5.37 -10.61
C ALA A 136 22.54 4.10 -9.90
N THR A 137 22.80 2.92 -10.47
CA THR A 137 22.42 1.63 -9.85
C THR A 137 23.04 1.47 -8.47
N VAL A 138 24.35 1.69 -8.34
CA VAL A 138 25.07 1.56 -7.06
C VAL A 138 24.55 2.56 -6.02
N LEU A 139 24.35 3.82 -6.41
CA LEU A 139 23.79 4.84 -5.51
C LEU A 139 22.40 4.47 -5.02
N PHE A 140 21.52 4.01 -5.91
CA PHE A 140 20.16 3.59 -5.52
C PHE A 140 20.19 2.33 -4.64
N VAL A 141 21.04 1.35 -4.94
CA VAL A 141 21.22 0.17 -4.09
C VAL A 141 21.68 0.56 -2.68
N ILE A 142 22.65 1.48 -2.57
CA ILE A 142 23.12 1.98 -1.26
C ILE A 142 22.00 2.74 -0.53
N LEU A 143 21.33 3.67 -1.21
CA LEU A 143 20.27 4.50 -0.63
C LEU A 143 19.08 3.66 -0.15
N LEU A 144 18.71 2.66 -0.93
CA LEU A 144 17.54 1.81 -0.69
C LEU A 144 17.90 0.50 0.03
N TRP A 145 19.16 0.31 0.48
CA TRP A 145 19.63 -0.93 1.10
C TRP A 145 18.73 -1.53 2.17
N PRO A 146 18.15 -0.74 3.12
CA PRO A 146 17.25 -1.27 4.14
C PRO A 146 15.93 -1.83 3.57
N THR A 147 15.46 -1.29 2.44
CA THR A 147 14.17 -1.66 1.81
C THR A 147 14.32 -2.69 0.70
N LEU A 148 15.55 -3.02 0.26
CA LEU A 148 15.78 -4.06 -0.74
C LEU A 148 15.42 -5.48 -0.26
N ILE A 149 15.22 -5.65 1.04
CA ILE A 149 14.69 -6.90 1.61
C ILE A 149 13.18 -7.00 1.50
N THR A 150 12.52 -5.89 1.19
CA THR A 150 11.07 -5.87 0.95
C THR A 150 10.77 -6.75 -0.24
N ASN A 151 9.90 -7.73 -0.02
CA ASN A 151 9.85 -8.87 -0.92
C ASN A 151 8.42 -9.18 -1.31
N TYR A 152 8.02 -8.60 -2.40
CA TYR A 152 6.67 -8.78 -2.93
C TYR A 152 6.38 -10.20 -3.49
N HIS A 153 7.38 -11.09 -3.45
CA HIS A 153 7.26 -12.51 -3.86
C HIS A 153 7.44 -13.53 -2.73
N GLY A 154 7.82 -13.10 -1.54
CA GLY A 154 8.13 -14.00 -0.44
C GLY A 154 9.50 -14.69 -0.55
N LEU A 155 10.46 -14.10 -1.30
CA LEU A 155 11.81 -14.62 -1.43
C LEU A 155 12.62 -14.40 -0.13
N PRO A 156 13.64 -15.22 0.18
CA PRO A 156 14.57 -14.94 1.25
C PRO A 156 15.26 -13.57 1.07
N PRO A 157 15.62 -12.85 2.16
CA PRO A 157 16.13 -11.48 2.10
C PRO A 157 17.31 -11.26 1.16
N ALA A 158 18.24 -12.23 1.07
CA ALA A 158 19.41 -12.15 0.17
C ALA A 158 18.97 -12.16 -1.31
N ARG A 159 18.05 -13.06 -1.68
CA ARG A 159 17.52 -13.13 -3.05
C ARG A 159 16.67 -11.90 -3.40
N ALA A 160 15.89 -11.38 -2.45
CA ALA A 160 15.13 -10.17 -2.64
C ALA A 160 16.03 -8.98 -3.01
N ARG A 161 17.18 -8.81 -2.32
CA ARG A 161 18.17 -7.76 -2.64
C ARG A 161 18.74 -7.91 -4.04
N ILE A 162 19.07 -9.14 -4.46
CA ILE A 162 19.60 -9.41 -5.81
C ILE A 162 18.55 -9.01 -6.86
N VAL A 163 17.31 -9.47 -6.69
CA VAL A 163 16.20 -9.20 -7.63
C VAL A 163 15.92 -7.70 -7.74
N ALA A 164 15.83 -6.98 -6.63
CA ALA A 164 15.61 -5.53 -6.63
C ALA A 164 16.79 -4.78 -7.28
N SER A 165 18.02 -5.21 -7.05
CA SER A 165 19.21 -4.61 -7.68
C SER A 165 19.24 -4.87 -9.19
N LEU A 166 18.85 -6.07 -9.64
CA LEU A 166 18.74 -6.41 -11.07
C LEU A 166 17.64 -5.60 -11.76
N GLU A 167 16.49 -5.42 -11.09
CA GLU A 167 15.39 -4.56 -11.59
C GLU A 167 15.90 -3.15 -11.87
N MET A 168 16.62 -2.53 -10.92
CA MET A 168 17.19 -1.20 -11.07
C MET A 168 18.20 -1.15 -12.23
N LEU A 169 19.09 -2.14 -12.31
CA LEU A 169 20.10 -2.20 -13.38
C LEU A 169 19.43 -2.30 -14.76
N ILE A 170 18.41 -3.14 -14.91
CA ILE A 170 17.67 -3.31 -16.17
C ILE A 170 16.96 -1.99 -16.52
N SER A 171 16.22 -1.42 -15.58
CA SER A 171 15.43 -0.20 -15.79
C SER A 171 16.32 1.00 -16.14
N PHE A 172 17.42 1.20 -15.44
CA PHE A 172 18.37 2.28 -15.73
C PHE A 172 19.14 2.03 -17.02
N SER A 173 19.43 0.76 -17.37
CA SER A 173 20.02 0.42 -18.67
C SER A 173 19.07 0.77 -19.82
N VAL A 174 17.78 0.45 -19.70
CA VAL A 174 16.77 0.83 -20.71
C VAL A 174 16.68 2.35 -20.83
N CYS A 175 16.77 3.09 -19.72
CA CYS A 175 16.80 4.55 -19.76
C CYS A 175 18.05 5.07 -20.50
N GLY A 176 19.23 4.59 -20.15
CA GLY A 176 20.51 4.99 -20.78
C GLY A 176 20.56 4.67 -22.27
N LEU A 177 20.17 3.45 -22.65
CA LEU A 177 20.07 3.04 -24.06
C LEU A 177 19.00 3.83 -24.82
N GLY A 178 17.86 4.10 -24.16
CA GLY A 178 16.79 4.93 -24.71
C GLY A 178 17.27 6.35 -24.98
N ILE A 179 18.03 6.98 -24.08
CA ILE A 179 18.63 8.30 -24.29
C ILE A 179 19.52 8.29 -25.55
N MET A 180 20.41 7.31 -25.68
CA MET A 180 21.27 7.18 -26.86
C MET A 180 20.44 7.02 -28.15
N PHE A 181 19.48 6.12 -28.13
CA PHE A 181 18.63 5.81 -29.28
C PHE A 181 17.78 7.01 -29.73
N PHE A 182 17.01 7.61 -28.81
CA PHE A 182 16.14 8.74 -29.16
C PHE A 182 16.96 9.98 -29.52
N HIS A 183 18.09 10.23 -28.85
CA HIS A 183 19.01 11.30 -29.25
C HIS A 183 19.49 11.10 -30.69
N ALA A 184 19.86 9.87 -31.08
CA ALA A 184 20.31 9.56 -32.44
C ALA A 184 19.21 9.76 -33.49
N LEU A 185 17.94 9.49 -33.16
CA LEU A 185 16.79 9.73 -34.05
C LEU A 185 16.45 11.23 -34.18
N LEU A 186 16.57 12.00 -33.09
CA LEU A 186 16.19 13.39 -33.03
C LEU A 186 17.27 14.35 -33.52
N SER A 187 18.56 13.97 -33.36
CA SER A 187 19.69 14.80 -33.79
C SER A 187 19.83 14.79 -35.31
N VAL A 188 19.84 15.98 -35.89
CA VAL A 188 20.14 16.17 -37.31
C VAL A 188 21.64 15.97 -37.49
N ARG A 189 22.08 14.92 -38.18
CA ARG A 189 23.45 14.85 -38.70
C ARG A 189 23.55 15.82 -39.86
N SER A 190 24.51 16.75 -39.84
CA SER A 190 24.88 17.56 -40.98
C SER A 190 25.48 16.60 -42.01
N ALA A 191 24.70 16.13 -42.97
CA ALA A 191 25.27 15.46 -44.12
C ALA A 191 26.12 16.51 -44.85
N LYS A 192 27.42 16.24 -45.06
CA LYS A 192 28.20 16.93 -46.09
C LYS A 192 27.31 16.95 -47.33
N GLN A 193 27.01 18.12 -47.85
CA GLN A 193 26.33 18.29 -49.11
C GLN A 193 27.14 17.58 -50.21
N SER A 194 26.82 16.33 -50.48
CA SER A 194 27.13 15.71 -51.74
C SER A 194 26.22 16.39 -52.75
N ILE A 195 26.85 17.11 -53.69
CA ILE A 195 26.20 17.75 -54.85
C ILE A 195 25.77 16.60 -55.75
N ALA A 196 24.70 15.92 -55.46
CA ALA A 196 23.99 15.02 -56.36
C ALA A 196 22.61 14.65 -55.78
N SER A 197 21.57 15.09 -56.48
CA SER A 197 20.16 14.69 -56.39
C SER A 197 19.29 15.34 -55.30
N PRO A 198 18.10 15.87 -55.62
CA PRO A 198 17.11 16.32 -54.63
C PRO A 198 16.41 15.11 -54.03
N GLY A 199 17.14 14.38 -53.17
CA GLY A 199 16.65 13.21 -52.42
C GLY A 199 15.95 13.61 -51.16
N VAL A 200 14.74 13.18 -51.04
CA VAL A 200 13.82 13.09 -49.90
C VAL A 200 14.48 13.36 -48.52
N ARG A 201 13.96 14.35 -47.78
CA ARG A 201 14.36 14.78 -46.44
C ARG A 201 14.31 13.63 -45.45
N THR A 202 15.38 12.88 -45.26
CA THR A 202 15.52 11.75 -44.32
C THR A 202 15.36 12.16 -42.87
N THR A 203 15.60 13.43 -42.51
CA THR A 203 15.44 14.00 -41.15
C THR A 203 14.00 14.02 -40.66
N GLY A 204 13.03 14.25 -41.51
CA GLY A 204 11.61 14.22 -41.17
C GLY A 204 11.15 12.82 -40.78
N ARG A 205 11.60 11.81 -41.50
CA ARG A 205 11.24 10.40 -41.29
C ARG A 205 11.76 9.86 -39.93
N ARG A 206 12.99 10.22 -39.55
CA ARG A 206 13.57 9.81 -38.24
C ARG A 206 12.87 10.47 -37.07
N ARG A 207 12.57 11.76 -37.14
CA ARG A 207 11.80 12.47 -36.11
C ARG A 207 10.38 11.93 -35.99
N PHE A 208 9.73 11.65 -37.11
CA PHE A 208 8.43 10.98 -37.13
C PHE A 208 8.49 9.61 -36.41
N LEU A 209 9.51 8.81 -36.71
CA LEU A 209 9.69 7.52 -36.05
C LEU A 209 9.89 7.65 -34.55
N ALA A 210 10.71 8.60 -34.07
CA ALA A 210 10.89 8.87 -32.66
C ALA A 210 9.58 9.23 -31.95
N LEU A 211 8.78 10.11 -32.59
CA LEU A 211 7.47 10.52 -32.05
C LEU A 211 6.45 9.37 -32.07
N ALA A 212 6.44 8.57 -33.14
CA ALA A 212 5.55 7.40 -33.25
C ALA A 212 5.86 6.34 -32.17
N ILE A 213 7.15 6.04 -31.95
CA ILE A 213 7.58 5.14 -30.87
C ILE A 213 7.21 5.76 -29.51
N GLY A 214 7.44 7.06 -29.31
CA GLY A 214 7.06 7.77 -28.10
C GLY A 214 5.56 7.71 -27.82
N ALA A 215 4.73 7.90 -28.83
CA ALA A 215 3.28 7.76 -28.72
C ALA A 215 2.87 6.32 -28.36
N ALA A 216 3.47 5.31 -28.99
CA ALA A 216 3.22 3.91 -28.66
C ALA A 216 3.61 3.59 -27.21
N LEU A 217 4.77 4.08 -26.74
CA LEU A 217 5.20 3.94 -25.34
C LEU A 217 4.25 4.64 -24.37
N ALA A 218 3.76 5.83 -24.70
CA ALA A 218 2.79 6.54 -23.87
C ALA A 218 1.45 5.79 -23.77
N VAL A 219 0.98 5.20 -24.87
CA VAL A 219 -0.22 4.33 -24.88
C VAL A 219 0.01 3.08 -24.04
N ALA A 220 1.18 2.44 -24.19
CA ALA A 220 1.56 1.27 -23.39
C ALA A 220 1.64 1.61 -21.89
N LEU A 221 2.27 2.74 -21.53
CA LEU A 221 2.35 3.21 -20.14
C LEU A 221 0.95 3.46 -19.57
N ASN A 222 0.07 4.15 -20.30
CA ASN A 222 -1.30 4.38 -19.85
C ASN A 222 -2.07 3.06 -19.64
N GLY A 223 -1.90 2.09 -20.55
CA GLY A 223 -2.47 0.74 -20.38
C GLY A 223 -1.96 0.01 -19.15
N LEU A 224 -0.65 0.07 -18.91
CA LEU A 224 0.00 -0.49 -17.71
C LEU A 224 -0.48 0.20 -16.44
N LEU A 225 -0.51 1.53 -16.40
CA LEU A 225 -0.98 2.30 -15.26
C LEU A 225 -2.45 1.99 -14.92
N ARG A 226 -3.32 1.88 -15.91
CA ARG A 226 -4.72 1.45 -15.72
C ARG A 226 -4.81 0.03 -15.15
N ARG A 227 -3.95 -0.90 -15.59
CA ARG A 227 -3.91 -2.27 -15.07
C ARG A 227 -3.37 -2.29 -13.64
N LEU A 228 -2.28 -1.57 -13.35
CA LEU A 228 -1.72 -1.43 -12.01
C LEU A 228 -2.72 -0.75 -11.07
N TYR A 229 -3.45 0.26 -11.53
CA TYR A 229 -4.50 0.90 -10.74
C TYR A 229 -5.62 -0.06 -10.34
N ARG A 230 -6.05 -0.95 -11.24
CA ARG A 230 -7.11 -1.94 -10.96
C ARG A 230 -6.70 -2.99 -9.91
N ILE A 231 -5.41 -3.34 -9.85
CA ILE A 231 -4.88 -4.29 -8.86
C ILE A 231 -4.25 -3.56 -7.66
N GLY A 232 -4.17 -2.23 -7.72
CA GLY A 232 -3.64 -1.38 -6.65
C GLY A 232 -4.60 -1.30 -5.46
N THR A 233 -4.03 -1.19 -4.30
CA THR A 233 -4.79 -1.12 -3.04
C THR A 233 -5.08 0.34 -2.70
N PHE A 234 -6.11 0.92 -3.36
CA PHE A 234 -6.53 2.32 -3.15
C PHE A 234 -7.77 2.45 -2.27
N SER A 235 -8.25 1.37 -1.68
CA SER A 235 -9.52 1.31 -0.94
C SER A 235 -9.45 1.72 0.52
N TYR A 236 -8.40 2.42 0.92
CA TYR A 236 -8.23 2.82 2.33
C TYR A 236 -9.33 3.75 2.86
N ASP A 237 -9.91 4.58 2.03
CA ASP A 237 -10.90 5.58 2.46
C ASP A 237 -12.30 5.02 2.72
N GLY A 238 -12.46 3.71 2.71
CA GLY A 238 -13.74 3.05 2.96
C GLY A 238 -14.82 3.34 1.89
N ARG A 239 -14.50 4.05 0.81
CA ARG A 239 -15.48 4.37 -0.24
C ARG A 239 -16.03 3.15 -0.96
N GLN A 240 -15.30 2.04 -0.96
CA GLN A 240 -15.86 0.74 -1.37
C GLN A 240 -17.03 0.33 -0.48
N TYR A 241 -17.10 0.86 0.74
CA TYR A 241 -18.09 0.56 1.76
C TYR A 241 -19.11 1.70 1.97
N SER A 242 -18.88 2.87 1.40
CA SER A 242 -19.77 4.05 1.47
C SER A 242 -20.51 4.32 0.15
N GLY A 243 -20.49 3.40 -0.81
CA GLY A 243 -21.32 3.50 -2.01
C GLY A 243 -22.82 3.53 -1.65
N PRO A 244 -23.68 4.02 -2.54
CA PRO A 244 -25.14 4.11 -2.30
C PRO A 244 -25.83 2.74 -2.17
N GLY A 245 -25.09 1.65 -2.20
CA GLY A 245 -25.58 0.29 -1.96
C GLY A 245 -25.63 -0.02 -0.47
N VAL A 246 -26.77 -0.50 -0.03
CA VAL A 246 -27.00 -1.01 1.34
C VAL A 246 -25.90 -2.00 1.69
N GLN A 247 -25.03 -1.65 2.64
CA GLN A 247 -24.19 -2.65 3.27
C GLN A 247 -25.10 -3.61 4.03
N LYS A 248 -25.42 -4.73 3.41
CA LYS A 248 -26.13 -5.80 4.11
C LYS A 248 -25.18 -6.32 5.17
N ILE A 249 -25.39 -5.92 6.41
CA ILE A 249 -24.61 -6.46 7.51
C ILE A 249 -24.94 -7.94 7.64
N THR A 250 -23.91 -8.76 7.54
CA THR A 250 -23.99 -10.23 7.68
C THR A 250 -23.09 -10.64 8.84
N PRO A 251 -23.41 -11.69 9.58
CA PRO A 251 -22.55 -12.20 10.65
C PRO A 251 -21.12 -12.42 10.20
N ILE A 252 -20.98 -13.07 9.04
CA ILE A 252 -19.70 -13.31 8.35
C ILE A 252 -19.69 -12.49 7.07
N ARG A 253 -18.67 -11.65 6.90
CA ARG A 253 -18.49 -10.86 5.67
C ARG A 253 -17.94 -11.75 4.56
N PRO A 254 -18.48 -11.66 3.33
CA PRO A 254 -17.84 -12.21 2.14
C PRO A 254 -16.40 -11.71 2.01
N ARG A 255 -15.49 -12.52 1.47
CA ARG A 255 -14.07 -12.19 1.39
C ARG A 255 -13.78 -10.93 0.56
N ASP A 256 -14.53 -10.71 -0.50
CA ASP A 256 -14.45 -9.55 -1.39
C ASP A 256 -15.08 -8.27 -0.78
N GLU A 257 -15.93 -8.42 0.24
CA GLU A 257 -16.52 -7.33 1.01
C GLU A 257 -15.79 -7.05 2.33
N PHE A 258 -14.87 -7.92 2.75
CA PHE A 258 -14.08 -7.69 3.97
C PHE A 258 -13.14 -6.51 3.74
N TYR A 259 -13.08 -5.56 4.68
CA TYR A 259 -12.27 -4.36 4.51
C TYR A 259 -10.79 -4.70 4.25
N GLN A 260 -10.18 -3.95 3.35
CA GLN A 260 -8.79 -4.13 2.97
C GLN A 260 -8.04 -2.81 3.10
N VAL A 261 -7.03 -2.80 3.97
CA VAL A 261 -6.10 -1.69 4.14
C VAL A 261 -4.69 -2.20 3.91
N SER A 262 -3.90 -1.46 3.14
CA SER A 262 -2.51 -1.79 2.85
C SER A 262 -1.69 -0.51 2.70
N LYS A 263 -0.46 -0.50 3.25
CA LYS A 263 0.51 0.57 3.00
C LYS A 263 1.01 0.57 1.55
N ASN A 264 0.92 -0.57 0.89
CA ASN A 264 1.49 -0.78 -0.44
C ASN A 264 0.69 -0.07 -1.52
N LEU A 265 1.34 0.26 -2.63
CA LEU A 265 0.68 0.69 -3.87
C LEU A 265 -0.01 -0.50 -4.54
N ILE A 266 0.67 -1.64 -4.54
CA ILE A 266 0.20 -2.91 -5.05
C ILE A 266 0.62 -3.97 -4.04
N ASP A 267 -0.31 -4.82 -3.63
CA ASP A 267 -0.04 -5.86 -2.67
C ASP A 267 0.97 -6.90 -3.21
N PRO A 268 1.70 -7.59 -2.32
CA PRO A 268 2.59 -8.67 -2.69
C PRO A 268 1.86 -9.79 -3.45
N MET A 269 2.54 -10.35 -4.45
CA MET A 269 2.10 -11.54 -5.20
C MET A 269 2.95 -12.73 -4.77
N ILE A 270 2.68 -13.26 -3.58
CA ILE A 270 3.50 -14.31 -2.99
C ILE A 270 3.35 -15.62 -3.76
N VAL A 271 4.49 -16.27 -4.05
CA VAL A 271 4.54 -17.61 -4.62
C VAL A 271 4.68 -18.60 -3.47
N ARG A 272 3.63 -19.40 -3.25
CA ARG A 272 3.51 -20.34 -2.13
C ARG A 272 4.71 -21.28 -1.99
N ASP A 273 5.16 -21.85 -3.09
CA ASP A 273 6.20 -22.88 -3.06
C ASP A 273 7.58 -22.35 -2.64
N SER A 274 7.87 -21.07 -2.95
CA SER A 274 9.10 -20.38 -2.54
C SER A 274 8.99 -19.68 -1.18
N TRP A 275 7.76 -19.52 -0.66
CA TRP A 275 7.52 -18.82 0.60
C TRP A 275 8.05 -19.64 1.80
N ARG A 276 8.58 -18.93 2.80
CA ARG A 276 9.08 -19.51 4.05
C ARG A 276 8.69 -18.61 5.22
N LEU A 277 8.50 -19.24 6.39
CA LEU A 277 8.34 -18.58 7.68
C LEU A 277 9.54 -18.90 8.56
N ASP A 278 10.32 -17.89 8.90
CA ASP A 278 11.43 -18.01 9.86
C ASP A 278 10.92 -17.72 11.26
N ILE A 279 11.22 -18.59 12.25
CA ILE A 279 11.02 -18.31 13.67
C ILE A 279 12.37 -18.33 14.37
N VAL A 280 12.80 -17.17 14.87
CA VAL A 280 14.17 -16.94 15.37
C VAL A 280 14.18 -16.01 16.59
N GLY A 281 15.36 -15.60 17.02
CA GLY A 281 15.58 -14.68 18.12
C GLY A 281 15.94 -15.41 19.42
N GLN A 282 15.33 -15.04 20.54
CA GLN A 282 15.54 -15.65 21.85
C GLN A 282 14.83 -17.01 21.95
N VAL A 283 15.32 -17.99 21.19
CA VAL A 283 14.82 -19.37 21.14
C VAL A 283 15.99 -20.35 21.24
N GLU A 284 15.71 -21.59 21.69
CA GLU A 284 16.70 -22.66 21.72
C GLU A 284 16.82 -23.34 20.36
N ASN A 285 15.72 -23.46 19.63
CA ASN A 285 15.61 -24.23 18.39
C ASN A 285 15.02 -23.39 17.25
N PRO A 286 15.77 -22.49 16.60
CA PRO A 286 15.31 -21.72 15.45
C PRO A 286 14.79 -22.63 14.34
N GLN A 287 13.64 -22.28 13.74
CA GLN A 287 12.98 -23.07 12.70
C GLN A 287 12.67 -22.25 11.45
N VAL A 288 12.63 -22.94 10.31
CA VAL A 288 12.18 -22.41 9.03
C VAL A 288 11.12 -23.35 8.49
N TYR A 289 9.90 -22.85 8.31
CA TYR A 289 8.77 -23.62 7.82
C TYR A 289 8.46 -23.28 6.36
N SER A 290 8.18 -24.29 5.55
CA SER A 290 7.48 -24.14 4.28
C SER A 290 5.97 -24.00 4.53
N PHE A 291 5.21 -23.62 3.50
CA PHE A 291 3.75 -23.61 3.60
C PHE A 291 3.18 -25.03 3.87
N ALA A 292 3.77 -26.04 3.27
CA ALA A 292 3.36 -27.43 3.46
C ALA A 292 3.53 -27.88 4.93
N ASP A 293 4.62 -27.46 5.58
CA ASP A 293 4.85 -27.76 7.00
C ASP A 293 3.77 -27.14 7.89
N ILE A 294 3.42 -25.86 7.62
CA ILE A 294 2.35 -25.18 8.37
C ILE A 294 0.97 -25.81 8.10
N ALA A 295 0.66 -26.13 6.85
CA ALA A 295 -0.63 -26.71 6.47
C ALA A 295 -0.84 -28.15 7.03
N ALA A 296 0.25 -28.86 7.31
CA ALA A 296 0.21 -30.18 7.92
C ALA A 296 0.01 -30.16 9.45
N MET A 297 0.13 -28.99 10.10
CA MET A 297 -0.06 -28.87 11.55
C MET A 297 -1.54 -28.90 11.94
N PRO A 298 -1.88 -29.33 13.17
CA PRO A 298 -3.24 -29.24 13.67
C PRO A 298 -3.73 -27.79 13.69
N THR A 299 -4.83 -27.53 13.01
CA THR A 299 -5.46 -26.21 12.87
C THR A 299 -6.69 -26.06 13.75
N VAL A 300 -7.09 -24.82 13.99
CA VAL A 300 -8.37 -24.46 14.60
C VAL A 300 -9.10 -23.47 13.67
N GLU A 301 -10.42 -23.46 13.78
CA GLU A 301 -11.26 -22.43 13.17
C GLU A 301 -11.80 -21.52 14.26
N GLN A 302 -11.77 -20.22 14.02
CA GLN A 302 -12.36 -19.25 14.94
C GLN A 302 -12.98 -18.08 14.17
N GLU A 303 -14.09 -17.60 14.67
CA GLU A 303 -14.72 -16.38 14.22
C GLU A 303 -14.06 -15.19 14.91
N THR A 304 -13.51 -14.24 14.14
CA THR A 304 -12.82 -13.08 14.70
C THR A 304 -13.10 -11.83 13.87
N THR A 305 -13.48 -10.77 14.56
CA THR A 305 -13.63 -9.44 13.99
C THR A 305 -12.31 -8.68 14.00
N LEU A 306 -11.97 -8.09 12.88
CA LEU A 306 -10.89 -7.13 12.77
C LEU A 306 -11.44 -5.70 12.65
N LEU A 307 -10.85 -4.78 13.39
CA LEU A 307 -11.16 -3.35 13.36
C LEU A 307 -9.87 -2.58 13.07
N CYS A 308 -9.90 -1.72 12.06
CA CYS A 308 -8.75 -0.89 11.69
C CYS A 308 -8.53 0.22 12.71
N ILE A 309 -7.27 0.63 12.97
CA ILE A 309 -6.96 1.82 13.78
C ILE A 309 -7.60 3.08 13.20
N SER A 310 -7.75 3.14 11.87
CA SER A 310 -8.39 4.25 11.15
C SER A 310 -9.93 4.12 11.10
N TYR A 311 -10.52 3.24 11.89
CA TYR A 311 -11.97 3.18 12.04
C TYR A 311 -12.48 4.44 12.72
N GLY A 312 -13.20 5.30 11.99
CA GLY A 312 -14.01 6.36 12.62
C GLY A 312 -15.33 5.77 13.08
N VAL A 313 -15.90 6.31 14.17
CA VAL A 313 -17.18 5.84 14.70
C VAL A 313 -18.24 5.83 13.58
N GLY A 314 -18.89 4.69 13.36
CA GLY A 314 -19.85 4.49 12.27
C GLY A 314 -19.25 4.14 10.91
N SER A 315 -17.94 4.08 10.75
CA SER A 315 -17.30 3.75 9.45
C SER A 315 -17.32 2.26 9.12
N GLY A 316 -16.94 1.92 7.86
CA GLY A 316 -16.94 0.54 7.35
C GLY A 316 -15.68 -0.29 7.65
N LEU A 317 -14.68 0.27 8.33
CA LEU A 317 -13.39 -0.41 8.55
C LEU A 317 -13.42 -1.41 9.72
N CYS A 318 -14.49 -2.18 9.81
CA CYS A 318 -14.70 -3.27 10.76
C CYS A 318 -15.38 -4.41 10.02
N SER A 319 -14.83 -5.62 10.08
CA SER A 319 -15.37 -6.80 9.40
C SER A 319 -15.07 -8.07 10.18
N ASN A 320 -15.98 -9.04 10.07
CA ASN A 320 -15.92 -10.32 10.75
C ASN A 320 -15.78 -11.48 9.76
N ALA A 321 -14.95 -12.45 10.07
CA ALA A 321 -14.71 -13.64 9.25
C ALA A 321 -14.40 -14.86 10.11
N ILE A 322 -14.53 -16.02 9.49
CA ILE A 322 -14.03 -17.29 10.02
C ILE A 322 -12.60 -17.48 9.52
N TRP A 323 -11.68 -17.62 10.47
CA TRP A 323 -10.26 -17.82 10.19
C TRP A 323 -9.84 -19.22 10.59
N LYS A 324 -9.10 -19.91 9.71
CA LYS A 324 -8.52 -21.21 10.02
C LYS A 324 -7.01 -21.15 9.94
N GLY A 325 -6.35 -21.69 10.95
CA GLY A 325 -4.90 -21.68 11.02
C GLY A 325 -4.34 -22.39 12.23
N VAL A 326 -3.04 -22.27 12.42
CA VAL A 326 -2.31 -22.87 13.54
C VAL A 326 -2.28 -21.89 14.70
N PRO A 327 -2.69 -22.24 15.91
CA PRO A 327 -2.48 -21.42 17.10
C PRO A 327 -1.00 -21.04 17.25
N LEU A 328 -0.72 -19.75 17.41
CA LEU A 328 0.67 -19.27 17.50
C LEU A 328 1.44 -19.91 18.67
N PRO A 329 0.85 -20.13 19.88
CA PRO A 329 1.52 -20.83 20.96
C PRO A 329 2.06 -22.21 20.57
N ARG A 330 1.37 -22.92 19.68
CA ARG A 330 1.80 -24.24 19.20
C ARG A 330 3.07 -24.17 18.33
N LEU A 331 3.18 -23.14 17.50
CA LEU A 331 4.40 -22.87 16.72
C LEU A 331 5.55 -22.45 17.64
N LEU A 332 5.27 -21.55 18.59
CA LEU A 332 6.28 -21.04 19.51
C LEU A 332 6.81 -22.14 20.45
N ALA A 333 5.98 -23.09 20.86
CA ALA A 333 6.42 -24.22 21.67
C ALA A 333 7.49 -25.08 20.97
N GLN A 334 7.45 -25.20 19.64
CA GLN A 334 8.44 -25.99 18.88
C GLN A 334 9.83 -25.35 18.86
N VAL A 335 9.89 -24.02 18.92
CA VAL A 335 11.16 -23.28 18.91
C VAL A 335 11.74 -23.09 20.32
N LYS A 336 11.02 -23.47 21.37
CA LYS A 336 11.41 -23.38 22.77
C LYS A 336 11.90 -21.97 23.15
N PRO A 337 10.97 -21.03 23.38
CA PRO A 337 11.31 -19.67 23.82
C PRO A 337 12.16 -19.67 25.09
N LYS A 338 13.17 -18.81 25.15
CA LYS A 338 13.97 -18.60 26.36
C LYS A 338 13.16 -17.85 27.41
N PRO A 339 13.47 -18.02 28.73
CA PRO A 339 12.70 -17.43 29.83
C PRO A 339 12.63 -15.89 29.82
N ASN A 340 13.59 -15.23 29.18
CA ASN A 340 13.71 -13.77 29.13
C ASN A 340 12.95 -13.13 27.95
N VAL A 341 12.15 -13.89 27.20
CA VAL A 341 11.34 -13.33 26.11
C VAL A 341 10.20 -12.50 26.69
N THR A 342 10.11 -11.25 26.27
CA THR A 342 9.05 -10.31 26.66
C THR A 342 8.20 -9.85 25.50
N THR A 343 8.74 -9.89 24.27
CA THR A 343 8.13 -9.29 23.09
C THR A 343 8.35 -10.18 21.87
N VAL A 344 7.37 -10.19 20.97
CA VAL A 344 7.47 -10.86 19.67
C VAL A 344 7.37 -9.81 18.55
N LEU A 345 8.30 -9.88 17.62
CA LEU A 345 8.34 -9.06 16.40
C LEU A 345 7.92 -9.93 15.22
N PHE A 346 6.93 -9.44 14.48
CA PHE A 346 6.40 -10.05 13.26
C PHE A 346 6.80 -9.24 12.05
N ARG A 347 7.30 -9.88 11.00
CA ARG A 347 7.66 -9.23 9.74
C ARG A 347 6.90 -9.84 8.57
N ALA A 348 6.48 -8.97 7.69
CA ALA A 348 5.77 -9.32 6.46
C ALA A 348 6.65 -9.16 5.21
N ALA A 349 6.26 -9.80 4.12
CA ALA A 349 6.99 -9.77 2.85
C ALA A 349 7.09 -8.37 2.25
N ASP A 350 6.15 -7.49 2.52
CA ASP A 350 6.12 -6.10 2.08
C ASP A 350 6.97 -5.15 2.96
N GLY A 351 7.74 -5.70 3.89
CA GLY A 351 8.54 -4.94 4.85
C GLY A 351 7.75 -4.36 6.01
N TYR A 352 6.42 -4.60 6.07
CA TYR A 352 5.63 -4.27 7.25
C TYR A 352 6.10 -5.08 8.45
N TYR A 353 6.07 -4.49 9.64
CA TYR A 353 6.40 -5.19 10.87
C TYR A 353 5.59 -4.64 12.04
N GLU A 354 5.29 -5.52 12.99
CA GLU A 354 4.60 -5.20 14.23
C GLU A 354 5.15 -5.99 15.40
N THR A 355 4.95 -5.41 16.59
CA THR A 355 5.34 -6.02 17.85
C THR A 355 4.17 -6.00 18.83
N PHE A 356 4.12 -7.01 19.66
CA PHE A 356 3.30 -7.01 20.88
C PHE A 356 3.91 -7.94 21.93
N ARG A 357 3.35 -7.91 23.14
CA ARG A 357 3.85 -8.67 24.27
C ARG A 357 3.80 -10.17 24.02
N PHE A 358 4.77 -10.89 24.60
CA PHE A 358 4.86 -12.34 24.44
C PHE A 358 3.63 -13.06 25.02
N GLU A 359 3.07 -12.54 26.15
CA GLU A 359 1.84 -13.09 26.74
C GLU A 359 0.68 -13.10 25.74
N LYS A 360 0.50 -12.01 24.96
CA LYS A 360 -0.54 -11.93 23.93
C LYS A 360 -0.27 -12.91 22.78
N ALA A 361 0.98 -13.16 22.44
CA ALA A 361 1.37 -14.17 21.45
C ALA A 361 1.07 -15.60 21.94
N MET A 362 1.08 -15.82 23.24
CA MET A 362 0.79 -17.12 23.87
C MET A 362 -0.70 -17.34 24.14
N GLU A 363 -1.58 -16.40 23.81
CA GLU A 363 -3.02 -16.63 23.90
C GLU A 363 -3.47 -17.67 22.87
N PRO A 364 -4.33 -18.64 23.25
CA PRO A 364 -4.80 -19.69 22.34
C PRO A 364 -5.53 -19.17 21.10
N THR A 365 -6.09 -17.97 21.19
CA THR A 365 -6.83 -17.28 20.12
C THR A 365 -5.93 -16.49 19.16
N THR A 366 -4.64 -16.31 19.49
CA THR A 366 -3.67 -15.73 18.54
C THR A 366 -3.30 -16.78 17.50
N LEU A 367 -3.62 -16.50 16.23
CA LEU A 367 -3.66 -17.49 15.17
C LEU A 367 -2.75 -17.09 14.00
N VAL A 368 -2.01 -18.05 13.48
CA VAL A 368 -1.34 -17.94 12.17
C VAL A 368 -2.26 -18.55 11.13
N ALA A 369 -3.07 -17.71 10.49
CA ALA A 369 -4.15 -18.12 9.60
C ALA A 369 -3.68 -18.30 8.15
N HIS A 370 -4.18 -19.34 7.49
CA HIS A 370 -3.96 -19.65 6.07
C HIS A 370 -5.25 -19.80 5.25
N GLU A 371 -6.42 -19.84 5.92
CA GLU A 371 -7.74 -19.84 5.28
C GLU A 371 -8.64 -18.77 5.88
N MET A 372 -9.59 -18.29 5.07
CA MET A 372 -10.61 -17.32 5.43
C MET A 372 -11.95 -17.76 4.84
N ASN A 373 -12.98 -17.91 5.67
CA ASN A 373 -14.31 -18.37 5.28
C ASN A 373 -14.29 -19.69 4.50
N GLY A 374 -13.48 -20.66 4.95
CA GLY A 374 -13.40 -22.02 4.38
C GLY A 374 -12.58 -22.14 3.09
N GLU A 375 -11.91 -21.07 2.65
CA GLU A 375 -11.07 -21.07 1.45
C GLU A 375 -9.68 -20.48 1.73
N PRO A 376 -8.65 -20.80 0.91
CA PRO A 376 -7.33 -20.18 1.04
C PRO A 376 -7.41 -18.65 1.07
N LEU A 377 -6.52 -18.00 1.82
CA LEU A 377 -6.45 -16.55 1.90
C LEU A 377 -6.34 -15.93 0.50
N PRO A 378 -7.14 -14.89 0.18
CA PRO A 378 -6.86 -14.04 -0.99
C PRO A 378 -5.52 -13.31 -0.84
N GLN A 379 -4.87 -12.94 -1.96
CA GLN A 379 -3.61 -12.18 -1.93
C GLN A 379 -3.73 -10.91 -1.08
N GLY A 380 -4.78 -10.12 -1.28
CA GLY A 380 -5.01 -8.87 -0.54
C GLY A 380 -5.27 -9.06 0.96
N HIS A 381 -5.65 -10.26 1.39
CA HIS A 381 -5.87 -10.60 2.79
C HIS A 381 -4.70 -11.33 3.45
N GLY A 382 -3.57 -11.50 2.72
CA GLY A 382 -2.33 -11.98 3.32
C GLY A 382 -1.89 -13.37 2.91
N PHE A 383 -2.32 -13.89 1.73
CA PHE A 383 -1.83 -15.17 1.20
C PHE A 383 -0.29 -15.25 1.22
N PRO A 384 0.34 -16.37 1.60
CA PRO A 384 -0.31 -17.61 2.03
C PRO A 384 -0.59 -17.65 3.55
N LEU A 385 -0.08 -16.69 4.33
CA LEU A 385 -0.13 -16.73 5.79
C LEU A 385 -0.24 -15.33 6.37
N ARG A 386 -1.14 -15.14 7.33
CA ARG A 386 -1.28 -13.92 8.10
C ARG A 386 -1.46 -14.17 9.59
N LEU A 387 -1.23 -13.14 10.38
CA LEU A 387 -1.52 -13.16 11.80
C LEU A 387 -2.95 -12.66 12.08
N ILE A 388 -3.62 -13.29 13.05
CA ILE A 388 -4.89 -12.87 13.64
C ILE A 388 -4.68 -12.78 15.15
N VAL A 389 -4.87 -11.57 15.69
CA VAL A 389 -4.67 -11.25 17.12
C VAL A 389 -5.94 -10.59 17.64
N PRO A 390 -6.87 -11.36 18.21
CA PRO A 390 -8.12 -10.82 18.74
C PRO A 390 -7.89 -9.75 19.80
N GLY A 391 -8.74 -8.72 19.82
CA GLY A 391 -8.65 -7.62 20.78
C GLY A 391 -7.69 -6.49 20.41
N LEU A 392 -6.80 -6.70 19.41
CA LEU A 392 -5.90 -5.67 18.91
C LEU A 392 -6.35 -5.16 17.54
N TYR A 393 -6.04 -3.89 17.24
CA TYR A 393 -6.37 -3.26 15.97
C TYR A 393 -5.78 -4.01 14.76
N GLY A 394 -6.40 -3.83 13.59
CA GLY A 394 -6.01 -4.48 12.34
C GLY A 394 -4.54 -4.33 11.96
N GLU A 395 -3.89 -3.24 12.36
CA GLU A 395 -2.45 -3.03 12.19
C GLU A 395 -1.59 -4.07 12.92
N LYS A 396 -2.07 -4.61 14.05
CA LYS A 396 -1.40 -5.66 14.82
C LYS A 396 -1.55 -7.06 14.23
N ASN A 397 -2.22 -7.16 13.08
CA ASN A 397 -2.51 -8.39 12.36
C ASN A 397 -1.76 -8.44 11.00
N PRO A 398 -0.41 -8.53 10.95
CA PRO A 398 0.38 -8.52 9.73
C PRO A 398 -0.10 -9.55 8.71
N LYS A 399 -0.23 -9.10 7.46
CA LYS A 399 -0.47 -9.92 6.27
C LYS A 399 0.87 -10.38 5.69
N TRP A 400 0.86 -11.42 4.86
CA TRP A 400 2.08 -11.93 4.17
C TRP A 400 3.24 -12.21 5.11
N LEU A 401 2.95 -12.87 6.24
CA LEU A 401 3.90 -13.14 7.30
C LEU A 401 5.09 -13.98 6.79
N THR A 402 6.32 -13.55 7.08
CA THR A 402 7.56 -14.25 6.66
C THR A 402 8.52 -14.50 7.81
N ARG A 403 8.38 -13.79 8.94
CA ARG A 403 9.29 -13.94 10.06
C ARG A 403 8.62 -13.60 11.38
N ILE A 404 8.91 -14.41 12.38
CA ILE A 404 8.57 -14.21 13.79
C ILE A 404 9.89 -14.19 14.56
N GLU A 405 10.14 -13.13 15.33
CA GLU A 405 11.39 -12.97 16.09
C GLU A 405 11.07 -12.69 17.55
N LEU A 406 11.51 -13.59 18.42
CA LEU A 406 11.32 -13.48 19.85
C LEU A 406 12.44 -12.62 20.46
N LEU A 407 12.06 -11.61 21.26
CA LEU A 407 12.97 -10.57 21.71
C LEU A 407 12.86 -10.39 23.24
N ASP A 408 13.98 -9.96 23.81
CA ASP A 408 14.07 -9.47 25.18
C ASP A 408 14.11 -7.93 25.12
N GLU A 409 13.20 -7.23 25.80
CA GLU A 409 13.21 -5.76 25.87
C GLU A 409 14.50 -5.21 26.48
N ALA A 410 15.11 -5.94 27.42
CA ALA A 410 16.37 -5.56 28.04
C ALA A 410 17.55 -5.52 27.06
N ASP A 411 17.46 -6.21 25.92
CA ASP A 411 18.50 -6.25 24.87
C ASP A 411 18.67 -4.91 24.11
N GLY A 412 17.82 -3.91 24.38
CA GLY A 412 17.93 -2.55 23.81
C GLY A 412 17.87 -2.47 22.28
N ARG A 413 17.77 -3.60 21.59
CA ARG A 413 17.69 -3.69 20.12
C ARG A 413 16.33 -3.29 19.58
N LEU A 414 15.28 -3.48 20.39
CA LEU A 414 13.91 -3.08 20.07
C LEU A 414 13.79 -1.57 19.93
N HIS A 415 14.33 -0.82 20.89
CA HIS A 415 14.22 0.65 20.90
C HIS A 415 15.09 1.33 19.83
N ARG A 416 16.21 0.71 19.43
CA ARG A 416 17.16 1.31 18.47
C ARG A 416 16.89 0.98 17.02
N ARG A 417 16.20 -0.11 16.69
CA ARG A 417 16.01 -0.57 15.30
C ARG A 417 14.56 -0.63 14.82
N HIS A 418 13.59 -0.85 15.69
CA HIS A 418 12.25 -1.24 15.26
C HIS A 418 11.10 -0.55 16.00
N GLY A 419 11.38 0.24 17.04
CA GLY A 419 10.32 0.87 17.84
C GLY A 419 9.24 -0.12 18.23
N CYS A 420 8.07 0.36 18.52
CA CYS A 420 6.92 -0.48 18.87
C CYS A 420 6.04 -0.88 17.69
N GLY A 421 6.58 -0.99 16.47
CA GLY A 421 5.84 -1.31 15.25
C GLY A 421 5.98 -0.25 14.16
N PHE A 422 5.58 -0.60 12.94
CA PHE A 422 5.78 0.23 11.76
C PHE A 422 5.19 1.63 11.90
N TYR A 423 3.95 1.75 12.38
CA TYR A 423 3.28 3.04 12.56
C TYR A 423 3.65 3.75 13.87
N LYS A 424 4.06 3.02 14.91
CA LYS A 424 4.41 3.62 16.22
C LYS A 424 5.70 4.43 16.21
N GLN A 425 6.66 4.10 15.35
CA GLN A 425 7.83 4.95 15.11
C GLN A 425 7.45 6.35 14.64
N GLN A 426 6.23 6.49 14.12
CA GLN A 426 5.66 7.72 13.60
C GLN A 426 4.70 8.40 14.58
N GLY A 427 4.58 7.88 15.81
CA GLY A 427 3.70 8.42 16.84
C GLY A 427 2.26 7.91 16.81
N TRP A 428 1.96 6.81 16.06
CA TRP A 428 0.63 6.21 16.02
C TRP A 428 0.46 5.18 17.14
N GLY A 429 -0.58 5.34 17.94
CA GLY A 429 -1.05 4.37 18.92
C GLY A 429 -0.02 3.99 20.00
N ARG A 430 -0.49 3.46 21.12
CA ARG A 430 0.35 2.96 22.21
C ARG A 430 0.51 1.43 22.14
N LEU A 431 1.61 0.90 22.67
CA LEU A 431 1.84 -0.53 22.73
C LEU A 431 0.67 -1.24 23.46
N GLY A 432 0.00 -2.17 22.76
CA GLY A 432 -0.95 -3.08 23.36
C GLY A 432 -2.30 -2.47 23.73
N ASP A 433 -2.69 -1.35 23.13
CA ASP A 433 -3.99 -0.76 23.39
C ASP A 433 -5.10 -1.69 22.88
N ALA A 434 -5.89 -2.23 23.79
CA ALA A 434 -7.06 -3.02 23.47
C ALA A 434 -8.09 -2.14 22.76
N ILE A 435 -8.78 -2.71 21.79
CA ILE A 435 -9.86 -2.03 21.06
C ILE A 435 -10.94 -1.62 22.07
N PRO A 436 -11.32 -0.32 22.17
CA PRO A 436 -12.45 0.09 22.98
C PRO A 436 -13.76 -0.50 22.43
N THR A 437 -14.80 -0.50 23.27
CA THR A 437 -16.13 -0.95 22.85
C THR A 437 -16.71 0.02 21.83
N HIS A 438 -17.24 -0.50 20.73
CA HIS A 438 -17.86 0.24 19.64
C HIS A 438 -19.25 -0.30 19.34
N SER A 439 -20.14 0.59 18.92
CA SER A 439 -21.44 0.24 18.34
C SER A 439 -21.78 1.20 17.22
N ARG A 440 -22.59 0.76 16.26
CA ARG A 440 -23.07 1.62 15.17
C ARG A 440 -24.39 1.15 14.60
N PHE A 441 -25.10 2.07 13.94
CA PHE A 441 -26.21 1.77 13.05
C PHE A 441 -25.68 1.36 11.68
N ASP A 442 -26.30 0.32 11.07
CA ASP A 442 -26.00 -0.15 9.72
C ASP A 442 -27.24 -0.14 8.81
N ALA A 443 -28.44 -0.33 9.39
CA ALA A 443 -29.70 -0.33 8.63
C ALA A 443 -30.83 0.31 9.44
N PRO A 444 -31.75 1.03 8.77
CA PRO A 444 -31.74 1.42 7.35
C PRO A 444 -30.46 2.12 6.96
N GLN A 445 -30.15 2.18 5.66
CA GLN A 445 -28.87 2.74 5.17
C GLN A 445 -28.53 4.08 5.81
N VAL A 446 -27.31 4.17 6.36
CA VAL A 446 -26.74 5.38 6.93
C VAL A 446 -25.82 6.04 5.91
N ALA A 447 -25.99 7.34 5.68
CA ALA A 447 -25.15 8.14 4.80
C ALA A 447 -24.55 9.32 5.60
N GLY A 448 -23.26 9.21 5.92
CA GLY A 448 -22.61 10.13 6.85
C GLY A 448 -23.22 10.02 8.24
N ASN A 449 -23.85 11.07 8.73
CA ASN A 449 -24.50 11.13 10.04
C ASN A 449 -26.04 11.14 9.98
N HIS A 450 -26.66 10.66 8.89
CA HIS A 450 -28.12 10.60 8.75
C HIS A 450 -28.56 9.32 8.04
N PHE A 451 -29.79 8.87 8.30
CA PHE A 451 -30.39 7.78 7.54
C PHE A 451 -30.74 8.27 6.13
N ALA A 452 -30.44 7.44 5.12
CA ALA A 452 -30.60 7.81 3.71
C ALA A 452 -32.09 7.95 3.28
N GLN A 453 -33.03 7.34 4.02
CA GLN A 453 -34.46 7.37 3.75
C GLN A 453 -35.20 7.98 4.94
N PRO A 454 -36.27 8.74 4.71
CA PRO A 454 -37.10 9.24 5.79
C PRO A 454 -37.89 8.12 6.46
N PHE A 455 -38.23 8.31 7.71
CA PHE A 455 -39.16 7.48 8.47
C PHE A 455 -40.56 8.08 8.42
N ILE A 456 -41.58 7.25 8.52
CA ILE A 456 -42.95 7.67 8.48
C ILE A 456 -43.50 7.73 9.91
N LEU A 457 -44.11 8.85 10.28
CA LEU A 457 -44.72 9.05 11.60
C LEU A 457 -45.72 7.94 11.93
N GLY A 458 -45.57 7.33 13.10
CA GLY A 458 -46.45 6.27 13.59
C GLY A 458 -46.23 4.89 12.94
N LYS A 459 -45.31 4.77 11.95
CA LYS A 459 -44.99 3.49 11.32
C LYS A 459 -43.71 2.91 11.91
N THR A 460 -43.79 1.69 12.40
CA THR A 460 -42.64 0.98 12.94
C THR A 460 -41.59 0.68 11.86
N ALA A 461 -40.34 0.96 12.16
CA ALA A 461 -39.18 0.65 11.34
C ALA A 461 -38.16 -0.15 12.16
N GLU A 462 -37.57 -1.15 11.55
CA GLU A 462 -36.49 -1.93 12.18
C GLU A 462 -35.14 -1.24 11.97
N LEU A 463 -34.49 -0.86 13.06
CA LEU A 463 -33.10 -0.41 13.09
C LEU A 463 -32.19 -1.59 13.38
N ARG A 464 -31.04 -1.66 12.70
CA ARG A 464 -30.05 -2.72 12.88
C ARG A 464 -28.64 -2.17 12.89
N GLY A 465 -27.75 -2.90 13.55
CA GLY A 465 -26.35 -2.54 13.56
C GLY A 465 -25.47 -3.60 14.20
N MET A 466 -24.25 -3.22 14.46
CA MET A 466 -23.28 -4.08 15.15
C MET A 466 -22.76 -3.43 16.44
N ALA A 467 -22.26 -4.29 17.34
CA ALA A 467 -21.45 -3.89 18.49
C ALA A 467 -20.24 -4.81 18.62
N PHE A 468 -19.09 -4.27 19.03
CA PHE A 468 -17.84 -5.00 19.14
C PHE A 468 -17.03 -4.51 20.34
N GLY A 469 -16.59 -5.42 21.18
CA GLY A 469 -15.83 -5.16 22.41
C GLY A 469 -14.39 -5.69 22.40
N GLY A 470 -13.77 -5.81 21.22
CA GLY A 470 -12.41 -6.35 21.11
C GLY A 470 -12.35 -7.85 21.41
N ASP A 471 -11.79 -8.23 22.55
CA ASP A 471 -11.72 -9.62 23.04
C ASP A 471 -12.56 -9.85 24.30
N ARG A 472 -13.51 -8.95 24.60
CA ARG A 472 -14.36 -8.99 25.79
C ARG A 472 -15.80 -9.43 25.47
N GLY A 473 -16.19 -9.44 24.19
CA GLY A 473 -17.58 -9.68 23.77
C GLY A 473 -18.51 -8.50 24.07
N ILE A 474 -19.82 -8.69 23.84
CA ILE A 474 -20.87 -7.71 24.08
C ILE A 474 -21.95 -8.35 24.95
N SER A 475 -22.33 -7.67 26.04
CA SER A 475 -23.41 -8.10 26.94
C SER A 475 -24.72 -7.38 26.71
N LYS A 476 -24.69 -6.10 26.26
CA LYS A 476 -25.88 -5.27 26.09
C LYS A 476 -25.67 -4.21 25.01
N VAL A 477 -26.74 -3.90 24.27
CA VAL A 477 -26.80 -2.75 23.36
C VAL A 477 -28.02 -1.92 23.73
N GLU A 478 -27.88 -0.60 23.74
CA GLU A 478 -28.95 0.33 24.09
C GLU A 478 -29.05 1.42 23.02
N ILE A 479 -30.30 1.80 22.71
CA ILE A 479 -30.65 2.83 21.73
C ILE A 479 -31.30 3.99 22.46
N SER A 480 -30.92 5.19 22.13
CA SER A 480 -31.63 6.40 22.44
C SER A 480 -32.25 6.99 21.16
N THR A 481 -33.50 7.44 21.26
CA THR A 481 -34.21 8.13 20.16
C THR A 481 -34.46 9.61 20.47
N ASP A 482 -33.88 10.11 21.55
CA ASP A 482 -34.02 11.45 22.11
C ASP A 482 -32.67 12.09 22.51
N ASP A 483 -31.66 11.93 21.65
CA ASP A 483 -30.31 12.50 21.78
C ASP A 483 -29.56 12.06 23.06
N GLY A 484 -29.80 10.84 23.51
CA GLY A 484 -29.10 10.27 24.67
C GLY A 484 -29.78 10.56 26.03
N HIS A 485 -30.98 11.15 26.07
CA HIS A 485 -31.66 11.44 27.31
C HIS A 485 -32.26 10.18 27.94
N THR A 486 -32.88 9.33 27.13
CA THR A 486 -33.41 8.03 27.58
C THR A 486 -32.85 6.89 26.75
N TRP A 487 -32.78 5.68 27.33
CA TRP A 487 -32.16 4.53 26.72
C TRP A 487 -33.08 3.31 26.81
N GLU A 488 -33.26 2.63 25.68
CA GLU A 488 -34.00 1.37 25.60
C GLU A 488 -33.08 0.25 25.13
N VAL A 489 -33.25 -0.96 25.65
CA VAL A 489 -32.41 -2.12 25.31
C VAL A 489 -32.80 -2.63 23.94
N ALA A 490 -31.83 -2.75 23.06
CA ALA A 490 -31.97 -3.41 21.76
C ALA A 490 -31.77 -4.93 21.92
N GLU A 491 -32.42 -5.70 21.07
CA GLU A 491 -32.24 -7.15 21.02
C GLU A 491 -30.91 -7.48 20.34
N ILE A 492 -30.08 -8.30 20.97
CA ILE A 492 -28.92 -8.92 20.29
C ILE A 492 -29.47 -10.06 19.44
N SER A 493 -29.70 -9.79 18.16
CA SER A 493 -30.32 -10.72 17.21
C SER A 493 -29.36 -11.84 16.81
N GLN A 494 -28.05 -11.57 16.84
CA GLN A 494 -27.00 -12.56 16.64
C GLN A 494 -25.83 -12.27 17.59
N PRO A 495 -25.74 -13.01 18.69
CA PRO A 495 -24.64 -12.87 19.63
C PRO A 495 -23.32 -13.32 18.97
N GLY A 496 -22.30 -12.48 19.10
CA GLY A 496 -20.94 -12.84 18.76
C GLY A 496 -20.28 -13.69 19.85
N THR A 497 -19.06 -14.13 19.56
CA THR A 497 -18.16 -14.70 20.58
C THR A 497 -17.48 -13.57 21.37
N LYS A 498 -16.57 -13.92 22.30
CA LYS A 498 -15.73 -12.90 22.96
C LYS A 498 -14.89 -12.07 21.98
N ILE A 499 -14.53 -12.65 20.84
CA ILE A 499 -13.60 -12.08 19.85
C ILE A 499 -14.25 -11.70 18.53
N SER A 500 -15.59 -11.77 18.45
CA SER A 500 -16.34 -11.36 17.27
C SER A 500 -17.46 -10.38 17.63
N TRP A 501 -17.92 -9.65 16.64
CA TRP A 501 -19.01 -8.68 16.82
C TRP A 501 -20.34 -9.35 17.12
N SER A 502 -21.25 -8.62 17.78
CA SER A 502 -22.66 -8.98 17.94
C SER A 502 -23.50 -8.10 17.03
N LEU A 503 -24.49 -8.68 16.37
CA LEU A 503 -25.48 -7.92 15.61
C LEU A 503 -26.72 -7.70 16.46
N TRP A 504 -27.28 -6.50 16.36
CA TRP A 504 -28.44 -6.10 17.14
C TRP A 504 -29.55 -5.55 16.23
N ARG A 505 -30.79 -5.61 16.72
CA ARG A 505 -31.99 -4.99 16.12
C ARG A 505 -32.82 -4.28 17.16
N TYR A 506 -33.55 -3.26 16.71
CA TYR A 506 -34.47 -2.48 17.55
C TYR A 506 -35.63 -1.99 16.69
N GLU A 507 -36.86 -2.18 17.16
CA GLU A 507 -38.08 -1.68 16.51
C GLU A 507 -38.38 -0.27 17.01
N TRP A 508 -38.33 0.71 16.11
CA TRP A 508 -38.63 2.10 16.42
C TRP A 508 -39.89 2.58 15.74
N THR A 509 -40.81 3.14 16.52
CA THR A 509 -42.03 3.83 16.02
C THR A 509 -41.91 5.31 16.35
N PRO A 510 -41.59 6.18 15.35
CA PRO A 510 -41.47 7.61 15.57
C PRO A 510 -42.82 8.20 16.05
N LYS A 511 -42.77 8.98 17.12
CA LYS A 511 -43.97 9.60 17.74
C LYS A 511 -44.14 11.07 17.37
N GLN A 512 -43.14 11.70 16.77
CA GLN A 512 -43.14 13.11 16.37
C GLN A 512 -42.55 13.26 14.98
N ALA A 513 -43.13 14.16 14.17
CA ALA A 513 -42.56 14.54 12.88
C ALA A 513 -41.39 15.53 13.06
N GLY A 514 -40.48 15.54 12.12
CA GLY A 514 -39.30 16.38 12.15
C GLY A 514 -37.99 15.59 12.28
N GLU A 515 -36.94 16.24 12.67
CA GLU A 515 -35.62 15.62 12.85
C GLU A 515 -35.48 15.04 14.26
N SER A 516 -35.06 13.77 14.34
CA SER A 516 -34.73 13.08 15.59
C SER A 516 -33.26 12.65 15.56
N GLN A 517 -32.55 12.80 16.67
CA GLN A 517 -31.17 12.32 16.84
C GLN A 517 -31.19 10.95 17.52
N LEU A 518 -30.80 9.92 16.79
CA LEU A 518 -30.65 8.56 17.33
C LEU A 518 -29.23 8.30 17.74
N VAL A 519 -29.06 7.61 18.84
CA VAL A 519 -27.74 7.27 19.40
C VAL A 519 -27.71 5.80 19.80
N VAL A 520 -26.59 5.12 19.60
CA VAL A 520 -26.37 3.75 20.03
C VAL A 520 -25.14 3.65 20.92
N ARG A 521 -25.25 2.84 21.98
CA ARG A 521 -24.11 2.46 22.85
C ARG A 521 -24.16 0.98 23.19
N ALA A 522 -23.01 0.44 23.55
CA ALA A 522 -22.90 -0.96 23.97
C ALA A 522 -22.18 -1.09 25.32
N THR A 523 -22.48 -2.17 26.03
CA THR A 523 -21.73 -2.64 27.21
C THR A 523 -21.03 -3.93 26.82
N ASP A 524 -19.74 -4.03 27.12
CA ASP A 524 -18.97 -5.25 26.82
C ASP A 524 -19.27 -6.39 27.82
N GLY A 525 -18.66 -7.56 27.59
CA GLY A 525 -18.88 -8.74 28.43
C GLY A 525 -18.27 -8.63 29.84
N GLU A 526 -17.44 -7.63 30.10
CA GLU A 526 -16.91 -7.31 31.43
C GLU A 526 -17.79 -6.28 32.18
N GLY A 527 -18.88 -5.83 31.55
CA GLY A 527 -19.80 -4.85 32.13
C GLY A 527 -19.36 -3.40 31.93
N LYS A 528 -18.33 -3.14 31.13
CA LYS A 528 -17.84 -1.79 30.88
C LYS A 528 -18.62 -1.13 29.73
N LEU A 529 -19.19 0.04 30.04
CA LEU A 529 -19.94 0.84 29.05
C LEU A 529 -18.99 1.45 28.00
N GLN A 530 -19.45 1.55 26.76
CA GLN A 530 -18.79 2.26 25.67
C GLN A 530 -18.46 3.71 26.07
N ILE A 531 -17.25 4.15 25.75
CA ILE A 531 -16.78 5.52 26.03
C ILE A 531 -17.63 6.49 25.20
N SER A 532 -18.28 7.46 25.86
CA SER A 532 -19.10 8.48 25.20
C SER A 532 -18.29 9.68 24.70
N GLU A 533 -17.13 9.95 25.33
CA GLU A 533 -16.24 11.02 24.90
C GLU A 533 -15.72 10.76 23.48
N TYR A 534 -15.91 11.73 22.58
CA TYR A 534 -15.42 11.64 21.21
C TYR A 534 -13.90 11.83 21.16
N ARG A 535 -13.25 10.92 20.48
CA ARG A 535 -11.84 11.02 20.06
C ARG A 535 -11.74 10.58 18.61
N ASP A 536 -10.94 11.30 17.84
CA ASP A 536 -10.66 10.92 16.45
C ASP A 536 -9.82 9.62 16.36
N GLN A 537 -9.82 9.00 15.17
CA GLN A 537 -9.17 7.71 14.96
C GLN A 537 -7.65 7.74 15.16
N VAL A 538 -7.01 8.87 14.94
CA VAL A 538 -5.55 9.00 15.00
C VAL A 538 -5.15 9.89 16.17
N PRO A 539 -4.11 9.52 16.95
CA PRO A 539 -3.20 8.36 16.80
C PRO A 539 -3.65 7.06 17.50
N ASP A 540 -4.60 7.11 18.44
CA ASP A 540 -4.87 6.05 19.41
C ASP A 540 -6.19 5.28 19.18
N GLY A 541 -6.80 5.46 17.99
CA GLY A 541 -8.11 4.90 17.65
C GLY A 541 -9.28 5.77 18.13
N ALA A 542 -10.39 5.72 17.41
CA ALA A 542 -11.57 6.50 17.72
C ALA A 542 -12.27 6.02 19.00
N THR A 543 -12.92 6.95 19.70
CA THR A 543 -13.91 6.67 20.74
C THR A 543 -15.12 7.57 20.55
N GLY A 544 -16.21 7.31 21.24
CA GLY A 544 -17.45 8.06 21.15
C GLY A 544 -18.64 7.18 20.75
N LEU A 545 -19.82 7.76 20.75
CA LEU A 545 -21.07 7.10 20.36
C LEU A 545 -21.39 7.40 18.89
N HIS A 546 -22.14 6.52 18.25
CA HIS A 546 -22.60 6.75 16.88
C HIS A 546 -23.95 7.49 16.91
N TYR A 547 -23.93 8.76 16.49
CA TYR A 547 -25.07 9.64 16.36
C TYR A 547 -25.55 9.67 14.91
N VAL A 548 -26.84 9.39 14.69
CA VAL A 548 -27.44 9.39 13.35
C VAL A 548 -28.74 10.14 13.36
N ARG A 549 -28.92 11.07 12.44
CA ARG A 549 -30.18 11.82 12.29
C ARG A 549 -31.21 11.04 11.50
N ALA A 550 -32.43 11.04 11.98
CA ALA A 550 -33.59 10.46 11.33
C ALA A 550 -34.55 11.57 10.96
N ASN A 551 -34.90 11.70 9.68
CA ASN A 551 -35.97 12.60 9.24
C ASN A 551 -37.31 11.86 9.28
N VAL A 552 -38.24 12.32 10.10
CA VAL A 552 -39.60 11.75 10.26
C VAL A 552 -40.60 12.62 9.53
N VAL A 553 -41.26 12.06 8.53
CA VAL A 553 -42.28 12.76 7.72
C VAL A 553 -43.69 12.28 8.08
N ALA A 554 -44.66 13.15 7.94
CA ALA A 554 -46.06 12.77 8.02
C ALA A 554 -46.42 11.78 6.91
N SER A 555 -47.36 10.89 7.15
CA SER A 555 -47.86 9.89 6.18
C SER A 555 -48.57 10.54 5.00
#